data_1ed74e1f8a46a2787237f69dbdd6461d
#
_entry.id   1ed74e1f8a46a2787237f69dbdd6461d
#
_cell.length_a   1.000
_cell.length_b   1.000
_cell.length_c   1.000
_cell.angle_alpha   90.00
_cell.angle_beta   90.00
_cell.angle_gamma   90.00
#
_symmetry.space_group_name_H-M   'P 1'
#
loop_
_entity.id
_entity.type
_entity.pdbx_description
1 polymer ?
#
loop_
_entity_poly.entity_id
_entity_poly.type
_entity_poly.pdbx_seq_one_letter_code
_entity_poly.pdbx_strand_id
1 'polypeptide(L)'
;MPKISVIVPCYNQAQYMDEALQSVLEQTFQDWECIIVNDGSPDDTEEVAKRWLEKDPRFKYLKKENGGLSSARNAGIEMAQGEWIQFLDCDDYMDSEKLQKSITDSETFDVILTNFYMVSDGNVTPPFCDITKYEVNTDNIISRWDLDFNIPIHCGLFNKSRIRDIKFNEQLKAKEDWWFWIQLTSLPRFSYKLIDEKLVYYRHNPNSLSKNFTLVYQNIFDVHSLIYTSGNQEVKDMLFNKLNFLLRKVNNENYNQKIYIRKLQSTKVLKAYLKIRKIFSK
;
A
#
# COMPACT_ATOMS: atom_id res chain seq x y z
N MET A 1 11.43 -23.89 5.56
CA MET A 1 11.25 -22.52 5.04
C MET A 1 10.13 -21.91 5.85
N PRO A 2 10.19 -20.63 6.21
CA PRO A 2 9.12 -19.99 6.98
C PRO A 2 7.82 -19.96 6.17
N LYS A 3 6.68 -19.94 6.86
CA LYS A 3 5.37 -19.81 6.23
C LYS A 3 5.11 -18.36 5.77
N ILE A 4 5.54 -17.39 6.59
CA ILE A 4 5.32 -15.96 6.36
C ILE A 4 6.66 -15.21 6.35
N SER A 5 6.87 -14.34 5.37
CA SER A 5 7.93 -13.33 5.39
C SER A 5 7.31 -11.96 5.68
N VAL A 6 7.72 -11.36 6.81
CA VAL A 6 7.39 -9.98 7.15
C VAL A 6 8.45 -9.06 6.57
N ILE A 7 8.08 -8.11 5.72
CA ILE A 7 9.00 -7.16 5.08
C ILE A 7 8.84 -5.80 5.74
N VAL A 8 9.92 -5.30 6.33
CA VAL A 8 9.96 -4.02 7.05
C VAL A 8 10.93 -3.06 6.34
N PRO A 9 10.43 -2.23 5.41
CA PRO A 9 11.24 -1.20 4.75
C PRO A 9 11.54 -0.06 5.72
N CYS A 10 12.80 0.37 5.80
CA CYS A 10 13.26 1.40 6.73
C CYS A 10 14.10 2.47 6.00
N TYR A 11 13.74 3.73 6.19
CA TYR A 11 14.53 4.87 5.76
C TYR A 11 14.34 6.04 6.71
N ASN A 12 15.41 6.42 7.45
CA ASN A 12 15.41 7.56 8.37
C ASN A 12 14.29 7.51 9.43
N GLN A 13 14.05 6.30 9.98
CA GLN A 13 12.96 6.02 10.94
C GLN A 13 13.43 5.08 12.07
N ALA A 14 14.73 5.04 12.40
CA ALA A 14 15.31 4.18 13.43
C ALA A 14 14.57 4.25 14.78
N GLN A 15 14.01 5.44 15.13
CA GLN A 15 13.30 5.68 16.38
C GLN A 15 11.99 4.88 16.53
N TYR A 16 11.41 4.37 15.44
CA TYR A 16 10.16 3.60 15.46
C TYR A 16 10.40 2.08 15.32
N MET A 17 11.59 1.69 14.83
CA MET A 17 11.87 0.29 14.48
C MET A 17 11.69 -0.68 15.65
N ASP A 18 12.09 -0.30 16.87
CA ASP A 18 12.01 -1.20 18.03
C ASP A 18 10.56 -1.62 18.31
N GLU A 19 9.59 -0.73 18.16
CA GLU A 19 8.17 -1.05 18.37
C GLU A 19 7.62 -1.92 17.21
N ALA A 20 7.94 -1.59 15.98
CA ALA A 20 7.56 -2.40 14.81
C ALA A 20 8.09 -3.83 14.90
N LEU A 21 9.39 -3.99 15.17
CA LEU A 21 10.06 -5.29 15.24
C LEU A 21 9.65 -6.10 16.49
N GLN A 22 9.37 -5.41 17.61
CA GLN A 22 8.83 -6.07 18.80
C GLN A 22 7.44 -6.65 18.51
N SER A 23 6.58 -5.95 17.78
CA SER A 23 5.26 -6.45 17.39
C SER A 23 5.33 -7.70 16.48
N VAL A 24 6.39 -7.82 15.68
CA VAL A 24 6.66 -9.05 14.90
C VAL A 24 7.15 -10.19 15.80
N LEU A 25 8.04 -9.90 16.73
CA LEU A 25 8.56 -10.91 17.68
C LEU A 25 7.45 -11.50 18.56
N GLU A 26 6.47 -10.68 18.94
CA GLU A 26 5.35 -11.05 19.82
C GLU A 26 4.18 -11.74 19.08
N GLN A 27 4.30 -11.98 17.79
CA GLN A 27 3.25 -12.71 17.07
C GLN A 27 3.03 -14.10 17.62
N THR A 28 1.78 -14.48 17.83
CA THR A 28 1.39 -15.82 18.32
C THR A 28 1.70 -16.92 17.30
N PHE A 29 1.58 -16.63 16.01
CA PHE A 29 2.06 -17.49 14.93
C PHE A 29 3.58 -17.39 14.83
N GLN A 30 4.31 -18.53 14.96
CA GLN A 30 5.76 -18.52 15.12
C GLN A 30 6.57 -18.87 13.86
N ASP A 31 5.93 -19.39 12.81
CA ASP A 31 6.62 -19.80 11.56
C ASP A 31 6.77 -18.64 10.59
N TRP A 32 7.57 -17.65 10.98
CA TRP A 32 7.86 -16.46 10.20
C TRP A 32 9.36 -16.14 10.14
N GLU A 33 9.74 -15.38 9.14
CA GLU A 33 10.96 -14.57 9.10
C GLU A 33 10.60 -13.09 8.97
N CYS A 34 11.48 -12.21 9.45
CA CYS A 34 11.33 -10.76 9.30
C CYS A 34 12.53 -10.18 8.56
N ILE A 35 12.30 -9.54 7.44
CA ILE A 35 13.32 -8.95 6.59
C ILE A 35 13.32 -7.43 6.78
N ILE A 36 14.31 -6.94 7.51
CA ILE A 36 14.56 -5.51 7.70
C ILE A 36 15.30 -5.00 6.47
N VAL A 37 14.66 -4.15 5.67
CA VAL A 37 15.26 -3.58 4.46
C VAL A 37 15.69 -2.13 4.74
N ASN A 38 16.97 -1.91 4.95
CA ASN A 38 17.56 -0.58 5.08
C ASN A 38 17.79 0.02 3.71
N ASP A 39 16.96 1.00 3.33
CA ASP A 39 17.03 1.70 2.05
C ASP A 39 18.05 2.86 2.06
N GLY A 40 19.26 2.60 2.57
CA GLY A 40 20.33 3.59 2.63
C GLY A 40 20.07 4.69 3.66
N SER A 41 19.52 4.33 4.82
CA SER A 41 19.19 5.27 5.90
C SER A 41 20.45 5.99 6.40
N PRO A 42 20.37 7.32 6.64
CA PRO A 42 21.46 8.10 7.20
C PRO A 42 21.52 8.09 8.74
N ASP A 43 20.50 7.52 9.39
CA ASP A 43 20.31 7.42 10.85
C ASP A 43 20.79 6.08 11.41
N ASP A 44 20.49 5.79 12.67
CA ASP A 44 20.92 4.59 13.40
C ASP A 44 20.18 3.30 12.99
N THR A 45 19.48 3.28 11.85
CA THR A 45 18.74 2.11 11.34
C THR A 45 19.58 0.85 11.30
N GLU A 46 20.85 0.93 10.89
CA GLU A 46 21.74 -0.23 10.83
C GLU A 46 22.09 -0.76 12.21
N GLU A 47 22.30 0.11 13.18
CA GLU A 47 22.63 -0.28 14.56
C GLU A 47 21.42 -0.93 15.24
N VAL A 48 20.23 -0.37 15.04
CA VAL A 48 18.99 -0.99 15.53
C VAL A 48 18.80 -2.37 14.91
N ALA A 49 18.97 -2.50 13.59
CA ALA A 49 18.84 -3.79 12.91
C ALA A 49 19.80 -4.84 13.47
N LYS A 50 21.08 -4.50 13.71
CA LYS A 50 22.08 -5.41 14.29
C LYS A 50 21.63 -5.98 15.64
N ARG A 51 21.07 -5.15 16.52
CA ARG A 51 20.54 -5.61 17.84
C ARG A 51 19.43 -6.65 17.65
N TRP A 52 18.55 -6.47 16.67
CA TRP A 52 17.45 -7.39 16.38
C TRP A 52 17.95 -8.72 15.80
N LEU A 53 18.97 -8.69 14.93
CA LEU A 53 19.61 -9.91 14.41
C LEU A 53 20.25 -10.77 15.52
N GLU A 54 20.82 -10.13 16.54
CA GLU A 54 21.39 -10.81 17.69
C GLU A 54 20.31 -11.36 18.64
N LYS A 55 19.15 -10.70 18.70
CA LYS A 55 18.04 -11.05 19.58
C LYS A 55 17.30 -12.31 19.14
N ASP A 56 17.04 -12.46 17.81
CA ASP A 56 16.32 -13.62 17.28
C ASP A 56 16.79 -13.91 15.83
N PRO A 57 17.18 -15.17 15.52
CA PRO A 57 17.72 -15.55 14.21
C PRO A 57 16.70 -15.49 13.07
N ARG A 58 15.42 -15.33 13.37
CA ARG A 58 14.35 -15.13 12.34
C ARG A 58 14.39 -13.75 11.73
N PHE A 59 15.03 -12.76 12.36
CA PHE A 59 15.30 -11.48 11.73
C PHE A 59 16.42 -11.61 10.71
N LYS A 60 16.24 -10.96 9.57
CA LYS A 60 17.18 -10.87 8.46
C LYS A 60 17.40 -9.40 8.13
N TYR A 61 18.53 -9.08 7.56
CA TYR A 61 18.87 -7.71 7.22
C TYR A 61 19.34 -7.61 5.77
N LEU A 62 18.82 -6.63 5.07
CA LEU A 62 19.23 -6.25 3.73
C LEU A 62 19.52 -4.75 3.70
N LYS A 63 20.74 -4.37 3.35
CA LYS A 63 21.12 -2.98 3.09
C LYS A 63 21.24 -2.75 1.59
N LYS A 64 20.69 -1.66 1.11
CA LYS A 64 20.78 -1.24 -0.28
C LYS A 64 20.99 0.27 -0.39
N GLU A 65 21.37 0.75 -1.55
CA GLU A 65 21.34 2.18 -1.86
C GLU A 65 19.89 2.69 -1.88
N ASN A 66 19.70 3.95 -1.47
CA ASN A 66 18.37 4.54 -1.41
C ASN A 66 17.70 4.56 -2.80
N GLY A 67 16.59 3.86 -2.91
CA GLY A 67 15.74 3.80 -4.10
C GLY A 67 14.29 4.22 -3.82
N GLY A 68 13.95 4.44 -2.54
CA GLY A 68 12.61 4.74 -2.06
C GLY A 68 11.81 3.50 -1.67
N LEU A 69 10.64 3.75 -1.08
CA LEU A 69 9.79 2.73 -0.44
C LEU A 69 9.44 1.56 -1.38
N SER A 70 9.06 1.85 -2.63
CA SER A 70 8.79 0.83 -3.65
C SER A 70 9.98 -0.10 -3.87
N SER A 71 11.18 0.47 -4.01
CA SER A 71 12.42 -0.28 -4.23
C SER A 71 12.78 -1.15 -3.01
N ALA A 72 12.57 -0.63 -1.80
CA ALA A 72 12.79 -1.39 -0.57
C ALA A 72 11.82 -2.56 -0.44
N ARG A 73 10.51 -2.36 -0.71
CA ARG A 73 9.53 -3.46 -0.70
C ARG A 73 9.84 -4.51 -1.76
N ASN A 74 10.20 -4.11 -2.97
CA ASN A 74 10.60 -5.04 -4.05
C ASN A 74 11.81 -5.89 -3.63
N ALA A 75 12.85 -5.28 -3.08
CA ALA A 75 14.04 -5.99 -2.59
C ALA A 75 13.69 -6.99 -1.46
N GLY A 76 12.77 -6.60 -0.56
CA GLY A 76 12.24 -7.49 0.47
C GLY A 76 11.49 -8.69 -0.12
N ILE A 77 10.65 -8.51 -1.14
CA ILE A 77 9.94 -9.59 -1.83
C ILE A 77 10.93 -10.57 -2.48
N GLU A 78 12.00 -10.06 -3.09
CA GLU A 78 13.02 -10.89 -3.74
C GLU A 78 13.80 -11.75 -2.72
N MET A 79 14.06 -11.23 -1.52
CA MET A 79 14.73 -11.95 -0.44
C MET A 79 13.82 -12.94 0.29
N ALA A 80 12.52 -12.69 0.32
CA ALA A 80 11.53 -13.45 1.07
C ALA A 80 11.50 -14.93 0.70
N GLN A 81 11.47 -15.82 1.71
CA GLN A 81 11.40 -17.28 1.54
C GLN A 81 10.01 -17.85 1.87
N GLY A 82 9.18 -17.07 2.58
CA GLY A 82 7.84 -17.46 2.97
C GLY A 82 6.88 -17.63 1.79
N GLU A 83 5.85 -18.44 2.00
CA GLU A 83 4.74 -18.60 1.04
C GLU A 83 3.83 -17.38 1.03
N TRP A 84 3.80 -16.66 2.15
CA TRP A 84 3.01 -15.46 2.36
C TRP A 84 3.89 -14.26 2.67
N ILE A 85 3.47 -13.09 2.22
CA ILE A 85 4.15 -11.81 2.44
C ILE A 85 3.26 -10.90 3.30
N GLN A 86 3.81 -10.43 4.40
CA GLN A 86 3.26 -9.34 5.22
C GLN A 86 4.16 -8.11 5.06
N PHE A 87 3.64 -7.01 4.57
CA PHE A 87 4.34 -5.73 4.65
C PHE A 87 4.04 -5.07 6.00
N LEU A 88 5.04 -4.42 6.56
CA LEU A 88 4.90 -3.62 7.77
C LEU A 88 5.83 -2.41 7.66
N ASP A 89 5.27 -1.22 7.51
CA ASP A 89 6.07 0.00 7.50
C ASP A 89 6.69 0.21 8.89
N CYS A 90 7.95 0.66 8.94
CA CYS A 90 8.71 0.61 10.20
C CYS A 90 8.25 1.63 11.25
N ASP A 91 7.31 2.52 10.94
CA ASP A 91 6.64 3.40 11.90
C ASP A 91 5.27 2.87 12.36
N ASP A 92 4.84 1.67 11.89
CA ASP A 92 3.60 1.01 12.27
C ASP A 92 3.86 -0.24 13.12
N TYR A 93 2.82 -0.86 13.67
CA TYR A 93 2.93 -2.12 14.39
C TYR A 93 1.67 -2.98 14.29
N MET A 94 1.79 -4.25 14.65
CA MET A 94 0.73 -5.24 14.52
C MET A 94 0.28 -5.76 15.89
N ASP A 95 -1.00 -6.14 15.97
CA ASP A 95 -1.51 -6.94 17.07
C ASP A 95 -0.85 -8.33 17.09
N SER A 96 -0.64 -8.91 18.25
CA SER A 96 0.03 -10.21 18.41
C SER A 96 -0.67 -11.37 17.72
N GLU A 97 -1.96 -11.26 17.43
CA GLU A 97 -2.74 -12.28 16.74
C GLU A 97 -2.84 -12.06 15.22
N LYS A 98 -2.26 -10.98 14.67
CA LYS A 98 -2.40 -10.59 13.26
C LYS A 98 -2.01 -11.73 12.31
N LEU A 99 -0.84 -12.31 12.47
CA LEU A 99 -0.36 -13.37 11.58
C LEU A 99 -1.17 -14.66 11.77
N GLN A 100 -1.47 -15.05 13.02
CA GLN A 100 -2.25 -16.25 13.32
C GLN A 100 -3.66 -16.20 12.69
N LYS A 101 -4.38 -15.10 12.88
CA LYS A 101 -5.73 -14.94 12.32
C LYS A 101 -5.71 -14.86 10.80
N SER A 102 -4.70 -14.18 10.24
CA SER A 102 -4.59 -14.04 8.79
C SER A 102 -4.22 -15.35 8.09
N ILE A 103 -3.37 -16.20 8.68
CA ILE A 103 -2.94 -17.44 8.03
C ILE A 103 -3.98 -18.57 8.14
N THR A 104 -4.91 -18.47 9.10
CA THR A 104 -5.97 -19.48 9.28
C THR A 104 -6.92 -19.43 8.09
N ASP A 105 -7.12 -20.60 7.46
CA ASP A 105 -7.99 -20.77 6.26
C ASP A 105 -7.59 -19.84 5.07
N SER A 106 -6.29 -19.52 4.95
CA SER A 106 -5.80 -18.63 3.90
C SER A 106 -5.64 -19.29 2.53
N GLU A 107 -5.53 -20.60 2.45
CA GLU A 107 -5.02 -21.38 1.30
C GLU A 107 -5.77 -21.15 -0.02
N THR A 108 -7.02 -20.74 0.03
CA THR A 108 -7.86 -20.54 -1.17
C THR A 108 -7.89 -19.09 -1.65
N PHE A 109 -7.20 -18.18 -0.95
CA PHE A 109 -7.26 -16.76 -1.23
C PHE A 109 -5.91 -16.19 -1.72
N ASP A 110 -5.98 -15.10 -2.47
CA ASP A 110 -4.82 -14.36 -2.94
C ASP A 110 -4.31 -13.36 -1.88
N VAL A 111 -5.24 -12.84 -1.09
CA VAL A 111 -4.94 -11.93 0.02
C VAL A 111 -5.94 -12.10 1.17
N ILE A 112 -5.41 -12.03 2.39
CA ILE A 112 -6.23 -11.94 3.60
C ILE A 112 -6.08 -10.52 4.15
N LEU A 113 -7.21 -9.86 4.34
CA LEU A 113 -7.29 -8.49 4.83
C LEU A 113 -7.73 -8.46 6.29
N THR A 114 -7.15 -7.58 7.07
CA THR A 114 -7.63 -7.21 8.40
C THR A 114 -7.82 -5.71 8.49
N ASN A 115 -8.69 -5.25 9.36
CA ASN A 115 -8.91 -3.83 9.58
C ASN A 115 -7.78 -3.23 10.44
N PHE A 116 -7.78 -1.91 10.67
CA PHE A 116 -6.71 -1.20 11.36
C PHE A 116 -7.23 -0.14 12.34
N TYR A 117 -6.38 0.27 13.24
CA TYR A 117 -6.53 1.47 14.06
C TYR A 117 -5.58 2.56 13.58
N MET A 118 -5.94 3.82 13.85
CA MET A 118 -5.01 4.93 13.80
C MET A 118 -4.37 5.14 15.17
N VAL A 119 -3.09 5.54 15.18
CA VAL A 119 -2.39 5.90 16.42
C VAL A 119 -1.80 7.30 16.27
N SER A 120 -2.11 8.20 17.20
CA SER A 120 -1.56 9.55 17.26
C SER A 120 -1.27 9.92 18.70
N ASP A 121 -0.03 10.33 18.99
CA ASP A 121 0.41 10.76 20.31
C ASP A 121 0.04 9.75 21.42
N GLY A 122 0.20 8.46 21.12
CA GLY A 122 -0.10 7.35 22.04
C GLY A 122 -1.60 7.02 22.18
N ASN A 123 -2.48 7.75 21.51
CA ASN A 123 -3.92 7.48 21.52
C ASN A 123 -4.33 6.65 20.32
N VAL A 124 -5.11 5.58 20.57
CA VAL A 124 -5.71 4.74 19.53
C VAL A 124 -7.06 5.33 19.14
N THR A 125 -7.26 5.53 17.85
CA THR A 125 -8.49 6.09 17.29
C THR A 125 -9.04 5.22 16.17
N PRO A 126 -10.33 5.38 15.78
CA PRO A 126 -10.88 4.67 14.63
C PRO A 126 -10.06 4.89 13.35
N PRO A 127 -10.15 3.96 12.37
CA PRO A 127 -9.49 4.11 11.09
C PRO A 127 -10.03 5.32 10.31
N PHE A 128 -9.22 5.90 9.45
CA PHE A 128 -9.62 7.03 8.59
C PHE A 128 -10.62 6.63 7.49
N CYS A 129 -10.75 5.34 7.21
CA CYS A 129 -11.77 4.77 6.34
C CYS A 129 -12.14 3.37 6.83
N ASP A 130 -13.33 2.91 6.46
CA ASP A 130 -13.80 1.56 6.75
C ASP A 130 -13.56 0.68 5.52
N ILE A 131 -12.62 -0.27 5.63
CA ILE A 131 -12.29 -1.19 4.53
C ILE A 131 -13.37 -2.26 4.30
N THR A 132 -14.32 -2.40 5.20
CA THR A 132 -15.47 -3.33 5.05
C THR A 132 -16.59 -2.73 4.21
N LYS A 133 -16.54 -1.41 3.98
CA LYS A 133 -17.62 -0.65 3.32
C LYS A 133 -17.85 -1.06 1.86
N TYR A 134 -16.81 -1.50 1.19
CA TYR A 134 -16.87 -1.86 -0.23
C TYR A 134 -16.21 -3.21 -0.48
N GLU A 135 -16.70 -3.90 -1.50
CA GLU A 135 -16.02 -5.07 -2.03
C GLU A 135 -14.63 -4.69 -2.56
N VAL A 136 -13.62 -5.54 -2.29
CA VAL A 136 -12.26 -5.35 -2.80
C VAL A 136 -12.18 -5.90 -4.21
N ASN A 137 -12.39 -5.03 -5.18
CA ASN A 137 -12.29 -5.31 -6.60
C ASN A 137 -11.69 -4.10 -7.34
N THR A 138 -11.30 -4.30 -8.58
CA THR A 138 -10.63 -3.28 -9.40
C THR A 138 -11.46 -2.01 -9.51
N ASP A 139 -12.78 -2.11 -9.68
CA ASP A 139 -13.65 -0.93 -9.80
C ASP A 139 -13.63 -0.07 -8.53
N ASN A 140 -13.85 -0.66 -7.35
CA ASN A 140 -13.83 0.08 -6.10
C ASN A 140 -12.42 0.62 -5.77
N ILE A 141 -11.35 -0.14 -6.05
CA ILE A 141 -9.96 0.32 -5.89
C ILE A 141 -9.68 1.52 -6.80
N ILE A 142 -10.17 1.55 -8.02
CA ILE A 142 -9.99 2.71 -8.90
C ILE A 142 -10.94 3.84 -8.52
N SER A 143 -12.25 3.56 -8.39
CA SER A 143 -13.27 4.59 -8.28
C SER A 143 -13.33 5.28 -6.92
N ARG A 144 -13.01 4.56 -5.81
CA ARG A 144 -13.17 5.03 -4.44
C ARG A 144 -11.89 5.45 -3.75
N TRP A 145 -10.73 5.05 -4.25
CA TRP A 145 -9.44 5.42 -3.64
C TRP A 145 -9.32 6.93 -3.46
N ASP A 146 -8.87 7.33 -2.28
CA ASP A 146 -8.77 8.74 -1.85
C ASP A 146 -10.11 9.50 -1.74
N LEU A 147 -11.24 8.82 -1.85
CA LEU A 147 -12.54 9.41 -1.56
C LEU A 147 -13.06 8.98 -0.19
N ASP A 148 -13.32 7.70 -0.04
CA ASP A 148 -13.88 7.09 1.16
C ASP A 148 -13.48 5.62 1.32
N PHE A 149 -12.47 5.18 0.56
CA PHE A 149 -11.94 3.81 0.58
C PHE A 149 -10.45 3.81 0.27
N ASN A 150 -9.66 3.28 1.17
CA ASN A 150 -8.23 3.01 1.03
C ASN A 150 -7.91 1.73 1.79
N ILE A 151 -6.96 0.96 1.32
CA ILE A 151 -6.46 -0.23 2.01
C ILE A 151 -4.97 -0.03 2.26
N PRO A 152 -4.56 0.31 3.50
CA PRO A 152 -3.15 0.37 3.85
C PRO A 152 -2.47 -0.97 3.57
N ILE A 153 -1.26 -0.95 3.03
CA ILE A 153 -0.60 -2.16 2.54
C ILE A 153 -0.37 -3.19 3.65
N HIS A 154 -0.13 -2.74 4.88
CA HIS A 154 0.08 -3.61 6.04
C HIS A 154 -1.21 -4.31 6.53
N CYS A 155 -2.40 -3.92 6.05
CA CYS A 155 -3.63 -4.64 6.31
C CYS A 155 -3.67 -6.01 5.60
N GLY A 156 -2.90 -6.18 4.53
CA GLY A 156 -2.86 -7.39 3.70
C GLY A 156 -1.80 -8.40 4.10
N LEU A 157 -2.19 -9.69 4.16
CA LEU A 157 -1.29 -10.83 4.07
C LEU A 157 -1.44 -11.42 2.66
N PHE A 158 -0.39 -11.40 1.85
CA PHE A 158 -0.42 -11.67 0.42
C PHE A 158 0.16 -13.04 0.08
N ASN A 159 -0.52 -13.83 -0.73
CA ASN A 159 0.04 -15.04 -1.30
C ASN A 159 1.17 -14.70 -2.26
N LYS A 160 2.41 -15.10 -1.93
CA LYS A 160 3.61 -14.76 -2.68
C LYS A 160 3.53 -15.22 -4.14
N SER A 161 2.92 -16.36 -4.42
CA SER A 161 2.80 -16.87 -5.78
C SER A 161 1.92 -15.97 -6.66
N ARG A 162 0.93 -15.29 -6.06
CA ARG A 162 0.00 -14.40 -6.75
C ARG A 162 0.58 -13.01 -7.02
N ILE A 163 1.49 -12.56 -6.15
CA ILE A 163 2.17 -11.26 -6.30
C ILE A 163 3.55 -11.37 -6.97
N ARG A 164 3.93 -12.57 -7.44
CA ARG A 164 5.26 -12.84 -8.02
C ARG A 164 5.64 -11.89 -9.14
N ASP A 165 4.67 -11.60 -10.02
CA ASP A 165 4.87 -10.75 -11.21
C ASP A 165 4.38 -9.32 -10.99
N ILE A 166 3.89 -9.01 -9.78
CA ILE A 166 3.47 -7.67 -9.36
C ILE A 166 4.63 -7.00 -8.64
N LYS A 167 5.04 -5.82 -9.12
CA LYS A 167 6.07 -5.02 -8.47
C LYS A 167 5.52 -3.65 -8.08
N PHE A 168 5.99 -3.14 -6.95
CA PHE A 168 5.82 -1.73 -6.64
C PHE A 168 6.54 -0.90 -7.68
N ASN A 169 5.88 0.11 -8.22
CA ASN A 169 6.49 0.97 -9.23
C ASN A 169 7.46 1.96 -8.55
N GLU A 170 8.76 1.83 -8.83
CA GLU A 170 9.82 2.61 -8.20
C GLU A 170 9.86 4.09 -8.65
N GLN A 171 9.13 4.41 -9.73
CA GLN A 171 8.96 5.80 -10.15
C GLN A 171 7.91 6.54 -9.30
N LEU A 172 6.99 5.80 -8.66
CA LEU A 172 6.03 6.37 -7.73
C LEU A 172 6.68 6.59 -6.37
N LYS A 173 6.70 7.83 -5.91
CA LYS A 173 7.21 8.20 -4.56
C LYS A 173 6.09 8.34 -3.54
N ALA A 174 4.84 8.22 -3.97
CA ALA A 174 3.62 8.09 -3.19
C ALA A 174 2.57 7.35 -4.05
N LYS A 175 1.52 6.79 -3.43
CA LYS A 175 0.46 6.04 -4.15
C LYS A 175 0.96 4.77 -4.87
N GLU A 176 2.13 4.28 -4.51
CA GLU A 176 2.67 3.01 -4.99
C GLU A 176 1.82 1.83 -4.52
N ASP A 177 1.22 1.93 -3.34
CA ASP A 177 0.24 1.00 -2.77
C ASP A 177 -1.05 0.95 -3.60
N TRP A 178 -1.58 2.11 -4.02
CA TRP A 178 -2.75 2.16 -4.89
C TRP A 178 -2.51 1.45 -6.22
N TRP A 179 -1.36 1.71 -6.85
CA TRP A 179 -0.99 1.01 -8.08
C TRP A 179 -0.81 -0.51 -7.86
N PHE A 180 -0.22 -0.90 -6.75
CA PHE A 180 -0.08 -2.31 -6.37
C PHE A 180 -1.46 -2.99 -6.22
N TRP A 181 -2.41 -2.37 -5.52
CA TRP A 181 -3.78 -2.88 -5.36
C TRP A 181 -4.51 -2.99 -6.70
N ILE A 182 -4.36 -2.03 -7.61
CA ILE A 182 -4.95 -2.11 -8.95
C ILE A 182 -4.43 -3.33 -9.71
N GLN A 183 -3.11 -3.56 -9.69
CA GLN A 183 -2.52 -4.72 -10.36
C GLN A 183 -3.04 -6.04 -9.74
N LEU A 184 -3.06 -6.13 -8.42
CA LEU A 184 -3.49 -7.32 -7.70
C LEU A 184 -4.96 -7.65 -7.97
N THR A 185 -5.86 -6.68 -7.83
CA THR A 185 -7.31 -6.89 -8.05
C THR A 185 -7.65 -7.14 -9.52
N SER A 186 -6.77 -6.76 -10.44
CA SER A 186 -6.93 -7.02 -11.88
C SER A 186 -6.47 -8.43 -12.30
N LEU A 187 -5.92 -9.22 -11.39
CA LEU A 187 -5.53 -10.60 -11.69
C LEU A 187 -6.77 -11.45 -12.01
N PRO A 188 -6.64 -12.40 -12.96
CA PRO A 188 -7.72 -13.36 -13.21
C PRO A 188 -8.10 -14.13 -11.95
N ARG A 189 -9.41 -14.20 -11.65
CA ARG A 189 -9.97 -14.90 -10.48
C ARG A 189 -9.42 -14.40 -9.15
N PHE A 190 -9.12 -13.10 -9.06
CA PHE A 190 -8.71 -12.50 -7.79
C PHE A 190 -9.68 -12.86 -6.68
N SER A 191 -9.15 -13.28 -5.54
CA SER A 191 -9.92 -13.70 -4.37
C SER A 191 -9.32 -13.13 -3.09
N TYR A 192 -10.17 -12.74 -2.16
CA TYR A 192 -9.74 -12.25 -0.87
C TYR A 192 -10.66 -12.73 0.26
N LYS A 193 -10.11 -12.77 1.46
CA LYS A 193 -10.84 -12.94 2.71
C LYS A 193 -10.69 -11.67 3.54
N LEU A 194 -11.78 -11.12 4.06
CA LEU A 194 -11.77 -9.98 4.97
C LEU A 194 -12.12 -10.45 6.38
N ILE A 195 -11.24 -10.20 7.32
CA ILE A 195 -11.41 -10.40 8.75
C ILE A 195 -11.70 -9.01 9.34
N ASP A 196 -12.92 -8.78 9.78
CA ASP A 196 -13.33 -7.49 10.36
C ASP A 196 -12.84 -7.34 11.81
N GLU A 197 -11.52 -7.50 11.98
CA GLU A 197 -10.82 -7.22 13.22
C GLU A 197 -9.69 -6.23 12.95
N LYS A 198 -9.49 -5.29 13.86
CA LYS A 198 -8.44 -4.28 13.75
C LYS A 198 -7.16 -4.83 14.38
N LEU A 199 -6.31 -5.38 13.51
CA LEU A 199 -5.08 -6.09 13.90
C LEU A 199 -3.80 -5.36 13.45
N VAL A 200 -3.93 -4.13 12.99
CA VAL A 200 -2.82 -3.26 12.59
C VAL A 200 -3.01 -1.87 13.19
N TYR A 201 -1.93 -1.27 13.59
CA TYR A 201 -1.88 0.06 14.17
C TYR A 201 -1.08 0.98 13.25
N TYR A 202 -1.82 1.84 12.53
CA TYR A 202 -1.27 2.82 11.59
C TYR A 202 -0.94 4.11 12.33
N ARG A 203 0.36 4.45 12.40
CA ARG A 203 0.82 5.64 13.11
C ARG A 203 0.64 6.92 12.29
N HIS A 204 0.07 7.92 12.92
CA HIS A 204 0.06 9.27 12.37
C HIS A 204 1.46 9.89 12.54
N ASN A 205 2.27 9.83 11.50
CA ASN A 205 3.58 10.45 11.47
C ASN A 205 3.48 11.83 10.79
N PRO A 206 3.82 12.96 11.47
CA PRO A 206 3.78 14.29 10.85
C PRO A 206 4.76 14.44 9.69
N ASN A 207 5.83 13.64 9.65
CA ASN A 207 6.84 13.63 8.60
C ASN A 207 6.56 12.59 7.49
N SER A 208 5.38 11.95 7.50
CA SER A 208 4.98 10.99 6.47
C SER A 208 4.96 11.63 5.08
N LEU A 209 5.37 10.86 4.07
CA LEU A 209 5.30 11.24 2.65
C LEU A 209 3.88 11.65 2.23
N SER A 210 2.85 11.08 2.83
CA SER A 210 1.45 11.42 2.60
C SER A 210 1.09 12.87 2.95
N LYS A 211 1.91 13.57 3.74
CA LYS A 211 1.75 15.00 4.08
C LYS A 211 2.33 15.94 3.02
N ASN A 212 3.14 15.44 2.11
CA ASN A 212 3.62 16.23 0.98
C ASN A 212 2.56 16.25 -0.14
N PHE A 213 1.60 17.16 0.00
CA PHE A 213 0.47 17.26 -0.95
C PHE A 213 0.92 17.41 -2.41
N THR A 214 1.99 18.16 -2.68
CA THR A 214 2.49 18.33 -4.06
C THR A 214 2.94 17.01 -4.64
N LEU A 215 3.72 16.23 -3.88
CA LEU A 215 4.19 14.90 -4.27
C LEU A 215 3.00 13.94 -4.45
N VAL A 216 2.09 13.90 -3.48
CA VAL A 216 0.89 13.05 -3.54
C VAL A 216 0.05 13.35 -4.77
N TYR A 217 -0.26 14.62 -5.04
CA TYR A 217 -1.03 14.98 -6.24
C TYR A 217 -0.32 14.63 -7.54
N GLN A 218 1.00 14.82 -7.61
CA GLN A 218 1.75 14.43 -8.80
C GLN A 218 1.61 12.92 -9.03
N ASN A 219 1.81 12.11 -8.00
CA ASN A 219 1.75 10.65 -8.11
C ASN A 219 0.32 10.12 -8.36
N ILE A 220 -0.74 10.82 -7.93
CA ILE A 220 -2.11 10.50 -8.37
C ILE A 220 -2.22 10.58 -9.90
N PHE A 221 -1.64 11.61 -10.54
CA PHE A 221 -1.66 11.72 -12.00
C PHE A 221 -0.79 10.66 -12.67
N ASP A 222 0.33 10.29 -12.06
CA ASP A 222 1.19 9.22 -12.56
C ASP A 222 0.45 7.88 -12.52
N VAL A 223 -0.27 7.55 -11.44
CA VAL A 223 -1.13 6.36 -11.37
C VAL A 223 -2.25 6.41 -12.40
N HIS A 224 -2.93 7.55 -12.59
CA HIS A 224 -3.94 7.68 -13.66
C HIS A 224 -3.32 7.43 -15.05
N SER A 225 -2.10 7.88 -15.27
CA SER A 225 -1.39 7.64 -16.53
C SER A 225 -1.04 6.16 -16.71
N LEU A 226 -0.61 5.48 -15.64
CA LEU A 226 -0.36 4.04 -15.65
C LEU A 226 -1.63 3.25 -15.94
N ILE A 227 -2.75 3.56 -15.30
CA ILE A 227 -4.06 2.94 -15.57
C ILE A 227 -4.44 3.10 -17.05
N TYR A 228 -4.27 4.31 -17.60
CA TYR A 228 -4.63 4.60 -18.98
C TYR A 228 -3.73 3.88 -19.99
N THR A 229 -2.43 3.77 -19.71
CA THR A 229 -1.47 3.18 -20.65
C THR A 229 -1.43 1.66 -20.61
N SER A 230 -1.58 1.05 -19.42
CA SER A 230 -1.46 -0.40 -19.21
C SER A 230 -2.79 -1.12 -19.00
N GLY A 231 -3.87 -0.39 -18.64
CA GLY A 231 -5.20 -0.97 -18.43
C GLY A 231 -5.86 -1.43 -19.74
N ASN A 232 -6.68 -2.47 -19.66
CA ASN A 232 -7.62 -2.82 -20.72
C ASN A 232 -8.74 -1.75 -20.82
N GLN A 233 -9.68 -1.90 -21.78
CA GLN A 233 -10.73 -0.92 -21.99
C GLN A 233 -11.64 -0.74 -20.77
N GLU A 234 -11.97 -1.81 -20.07
CA GLU A 234 -12.81 -1.79 -18.88
C GLU A 234 -12.17 -0.95 -17.75
N VAL A 235 -10.90 -1.17 -17.46
CA VAL A 235 -10.12 -0.41 -16.47
C VAL A 235 -10.00 1.07 -16.85
N LYS A 236 -9.87 1.38 -18.13
CA LYS A 236 -9.87 2.77 -18.64
C LYS A 236 -11.23 3.45 -18.43
N ASP A 237 -12.31 2.70 -18.63
CA ASP A 237 -13.67 3.22 -18.43
C ASP A 237 -13.95 3.48 -16.94
N MET A 238 -13.48 2.62 -16.04
CA MET A 238 -13.52 2.85 -14.58
C MET A 238 -12.79 4.14 -14.19
N LEU A 239 -11.57 4.35 -14.68
CA LEU A 239 -10.83 5.60 -14.46
C LEU A 239 -11.60 6.81 -15.00
N PHE A 240 -12.17 6.70 -16.19
CA PHE A 240 -12.96 7.78 -16.77
C PHE A 240 -14.18 8.14 -15.92
N ASN A 241 -14.89 7.14 -15.40
CA ASN A 241 -16.03 7.34 -14.51
C ASN A 241 -15.60 8.07 -13.23
N LYS A 242 -14.47 7.67 -12.63
CA LYS A 242 -13.88 8.37 -11.48
C LYS A 242 -13.59 9.85 -11.81
N LEU A 243 -12.92 10.11 -12.92
CA LEU A 243 -12.56 11.49 -13.33
C LEU A 243 -13.79 12.34 -13.57
N ASN A 244 -14.83 11.79 -14.22
CA ASN A 244 -16.11 12.49 -14.40
C ASN A 244 -16.81 12.78 -13.07
N PHE A 245 -16.81 11.82 -12.14
CA PHE A 245 -17.36 12.04 -10.79
C PHE A 245 -16.63 13.18 -10.08
N LEU A 246 -15.30 13.16 -10.08
CA LEU A 246 -14.48 14.21 -9.48
C LEU A 246 -14.75 15.58 -10.12
N LEU A 247 -14.83 15.65 -11.44
CA LEU A 247 -15.16 16.89 -12.15
C LEU A 247 -16.54 17.44 -11.78
N ARG A 248 -17.56 16.57 -11.64
CA ARG A 248 -18.90 16.98 -11.20
C ARG A 248 -18.90 17.48 -9.76
N LYS A 249 -18.22 16.76 -8.86
CA LYS A 249 -18.10 17.15 -7.46
C LYS A 249 -17.47 18.53 -7.32
N VAL A 250 -16.45 18.82 -8.09
CA VAL A 250 -15.70 20.08 -8.00
C VAL A 250 -16.45 21.26 -8.65
N ASN A 251 -17.26 21.02 -9.68
CA ASN A 251 -18.12 22.08 -10.22
C ASN A 251 -19.14 22.63 -9.21
N ASN A 252 -19.40 21.86 -8.14
CA ASN A 252 -20.32 22.23 -7.08
C ASN A 252 -19.63 22.87 -5.85
N GLU A 253 -18.30 22.91 -5.81
CA GLU A 253 -17.54 23.37 -4.64
C GLU A 253 -16.51 24.46 -4.99
N ASN A 254 -16.14 25.32 -4.01
CA ASN A 254 -15.39 26.58 -4.11
C ASN A 254 -13.99 26.62 -4.76
N TYR A 255 -13.53 27.85 -5.02
CA TYR A 255 -12.36 28.35 -5.77
C TYR A 255 -11.03 27.57 -5.65
N ASN A 256 -10.67 27.02 -4.51
CA ASN A 256 -9.42 26.26 -4.34
C ASN A 256 -9.38 24.94 -5.11
N GLN A 257 -10.55 24.42 -5.46
CA GLN A 257 -10.72 23.20 -6.24
C GLN A 257 -10.60 23.47 -7.76
N LYS A 258 -10.77 24.72 -8.21
CA LYS A 258 -10.57 25.08 -9.64
C LYS A 258 -9.14 24.87 -10.14
N ILE A 259 -8.15 24.92 -9.24
CA ILE A 259 -6.75 24.65 -9.57
C ILE A 259 -6.55 23.15 -9.88
N TYR A 260 -7.19 22.29 -9.13
CA TYR A 260 -7.15 20.83 -9.35
C TYR A 260 -7.78 20.45 -10.70
N ILE A 261 -8.94 21.07 -11.05
CA ILE A 261 -9.58 20.86 -12.35
C ILE A 261 -8.66 21.28 -13.50
N ARG A 262 -8.03 22.44 -13.42
CA ARG A 262 -7.14 22.91 -14.50
C ARG A 262 -6.00 21.93 -14.73
N LYS A 263 -5.44 21.34 -13.67
CA LYS A 263 -4.42 20.29 -13.77
C LYS A 263 -4.99 19.01 -14.40
N LEU A 264 -6.17 18.54 -13.96
CA LEU A 264 -6.84 17.39 -14.59
C LEU A 264 -7.08 17.62 -16.08
N GLN A 265 -7.61 18.78 -16.45
CA GLN A 265 -7.85 19.15 -17.85
C GLN A 265 -6.58 19.29 -18.68
N SER A 266 -5.44 19.60 -18.04
CA SER A 266 -4.14 19.68 -18.71
C SER A 266 -3.49 18.33 -18.97
N THR A 267 -3.94 17.25 -18.30
CA THR A 267 -3.35 15.93 -18.47
C THR A 267 -3.56 15.37 -19.86
N LYS A 268 -2.52 14.70 -20.39
CA LYS A 268 -2.59 14.01 -21.70
C LYS A 268 -3.72 12.98 -21.72
N VAL A 269 -4.01 12.35 -20.59
CA VAL A 269 -5.05 11.33 -20.39
C VAL A 269 -6.45 11.89 -20.70
N LEU A 270 -6.84 12.99 -20.03
CA LEU A 270 -8.16 13.56 -20.26
C LEU A 270 -8.27 14.21 -21.66
N LYS A 271 -7.20 14.82 -22.15
CA LYS A 271 -7.16 15.37 -23.52
C LYS A 271 -7.32 14.27 -24.59
N ALA A 272 -6.65 13.14 -24.43
CA ALA A 272 -6.80 12.00 -25.33
C ALA A 272 -8.21 11.42 -25.27
N TYR A 273 -8.76 11.23 -24.06
CA TYR A 273 -10.11 10.71 -23.88
C TYR A 273 -11.19 11.63 -24.46
N LEU A 274 -11.14 12.94 -24.21
CA LEU A 274 -12.08 13.90 -24.77
C LEU A 274 -11.99 13.99 -26.30
N LYS A 275 -10.80 13.76 -26.89
CA LYS A 275 -10.64 13.61 -28.34
C LYS A 275 -11.35 12.37 -28.88
N ILE A 276 -11.17 11.23 -28.23
CA ILE A 276 -11.79 9.95 -28.62
C ILE A 276 -13.32 10.07 -28.54
N ARG A 277 -13.87 10.62 -27.45
CA ARG A 277 -15.32 10.80 -27.30
C ARG A 277 -15.94 11.69 -28.40
N LYS A 278 -15.23 12.74 -28.85
CA LYS A 278 -15.68 13.58 -29.98
C LYS A 278 -15.75 12.85 -31.33
N ILE A 279 -14.99 11.76 -31.48
CA ILE A 279 -14.99 10.92 -32.68
C ILE A 279 -16.21 9.97 -32.68
N PHE A 280 -16.63 9.48 -31.50
CA PHE A 280 -17.75 8.54 -31.36
C PHE A 280 -19.10 9.20 -31.01
N SER A 281 -19.16 10.53 -30.86
CA SER A 281 -20.39 11.28 -30.60
C SER A 281 -20.91 12.01 -31.84
N LYS A 282 -20.38 11.68 -33.01
CA LYS A 282 -20.91 11.93 -34.34
C LYS A 282 -21.42 10.61 -34.91
#